data_6bf239dc21d5d09548df2a97eb7618cd
#
_entry.id   6bf239dc21d5d09548df2a97eb7618cd
#
_cell.length_a   1.000
_cell.length_b   1.000
_cell.length_c   1.000
_cell.angle_alpha   90.00
_cell.angle_beta   90.00
_cell.angle_gamma   90.00
#
_symmetry.space_group_name_H-M   'P 1'
#
loop_
_entity.id
_entity.type
_entity.pdbx_description
1 polymer ?
#
loop_
_entity_poly.entity_id
_entity_poly.type
_entity_poly.pdbx_seq_one_letter_code
_entity_poly.pdbx_strand_id
1 'polypeptide(L)'
;MSTSMAMIALRRFGLGARPGDIAKVGTDPRGFLLASFDRRAEILLDDPDLEPSHVTFGAMMVANQQKRMAQLIPREGVLDAAQTAIAANSKLDNTEQRQATRAQRPLTEMERKAAVQPPLQKAGRIRVENFVDEATVRFRHQAATDVAFPERLAMFWSNHFCVQARGPVRGMAGAYERETIRPHVLGRFVDMLKAVEQHPAMLMYLNNEQSIGPNSPAGQQQKKGLNENLARETLELHTLGVDGGYTQSDVTNYARIITGWTVAGLNIPGATPGKFYYGPNRHEPGDWPVLGKTYPNRGMQTGLDCLEDFARHPATARHVATKLARHFVDDQPPPTLIAKLEKSFRETDGNLAEVSRTLVTADEAWTPQPKKLLPPIDLVVALSRSLPHKTGAGEMLRLANQLGQPLWQPNSPKGFPDDDNGWTNPSSLNERLRIAEQVARTLDKSVDPRQLAENVFGPDMHPETRQAIARAETREQGLELLIMSPDFQRR
;
A
#
# COMPACT_ATOMS: atom_id res chain seq x y z
N MET A 1 29.06 -13.87 19.28
CA MET A 1 29.66 -13.39 18.01
C MET A 1 28.78 -12.26 17.48
N SER A 2 29.38 -11.25 16.87
CA SER A 2 28.63 -10.13 16.29
C SER A 2 28.07 -10.57 14.92
N THR A 3 26.82 -10.26 14.62
CA THR A 3 26.19 -10.49 13.30
C THR A 3 27.04 -9.83 12.22
N SER A 4 27.29 -10.55 11.11
CA SER A 4 28.10 -10.00 10.01
C SER A 4 27.41 -8.82 9.34
N MET A 5 28.21 -7.96 8.74
CA MET A 5 27.69 -6.81 7.98
C MET A 5 26.81 -7.26 6.79
N ALA A 6 27.10 -8.44 6.21
CA ALA A 6 26.27 -9.01 5.14
C ALA A 6 24.85 -9.36 5.65
N MET A 7 24.77 -9.97 6.83
CA MET A 7 23.48 -10.31 7.43
C MET A 7 22.68 -9.06 7.81
N ILE A 8 23.34 -8.00 8.30
CA ILE A 8 22.71 -6.70 8.57
C ILE A 8 22.13 -6.13 7.26
N ALA A 9 22.87 -6.15 6.16
CA ALA A 9 22.39 -5.70 4.86
C ALA A 9 21.11 -6.46 4.43
N LEU A 10 21.11 -7.77 4.55
CA LEU A 10 20.01 -8.62 4.10
C LEU A 10 18.75 -8.52 4.97
N ARG A 11 18.89 -8.27 6.28
CA ARG A 11 17.78 -8.28 7.24
C ARG A 11 17.28 -6.89 7.58
N ARG A 12 18.17 -5.98 7.96
CA ARG A 12 17.80 -4.62 8.38
C ARG A 12 17.42 -3.76 7.20
N PHE A 13 18.21 -3.79 6.15
CA PHE A 13 17.98 -3.01 4.93
C PHE A 13 17.20 -3.80 3.87
N GLY A 14 17.31 -5.12 3.85
CA GLY A 14 16.63 -6.00 2.91
C GLY A 14 15.35 -6.63 3.47
N LEU A 15 14.91 -7.69 2.80
CA LEU A 15 13.65 -8.40 3.07
C LEU A 15 13.86 -9.78 3.74
N GLY A 16 15.05 -10.05 4.27
CA GLY A 16 15.49 -11.35 4.75
C GLY A 16 16.37 -12.08 3.73
N ALA A 17 17.22 -12.97 4.23
CA ALA A 17 18.16 -13.73 3.42
C ALA A 17 17.45 -14.91 2.71
N ARG A 18 17.84 -15.15 1.46
CA ARG A 18 17.61 -16.42 0.76
C ARG A 18 18.87 -17.27 0.90
N PRO A 19 18.77 -18.59 0.73
CA PRO A 19 19.96 -19.44 0.61
C PRO A 19 20.94 -18.89 -0.44
N GLY A 20 22.19 -18.66 -0.03
CA GLY A 20 23.25 -18.10 -0.87
C GLY A 20 23.33 -16.58 -0.99
N ASP A 21 22.40 -15.81 -0.44
CA ASP A 21 22.42 -14.34 -0.53
C ASP A 21 23.61 -13.73 0.25
N ILE A 22 24.08 -14.35 1.35
CA ILE A 22 25.28 -13.89 2.09
C ILE A 22 26.49 -13.84 1.17
N ALA A 23 26.69 -14.87 0.34
CA ALA A 23 27.80 -14.92 -0.62
C ALA A 23 27.66 -13.83 -1.70
N LYS A 24 26.46 -13.49 -2.13
CA LYS A 24 26.23 -12.40 -3.10
C LYS A 24 26.55 -11.02 -2.54
N VAL A 25 26.28 -10.78 -1.26
CA VAL A 25 26.62 -9.50 -0.59
C VAL A 25 28.14 -9.32 -0.53
N GLY A 26 28.89 -10.40 -0.36
CA GLY A 26 30.35 -10.39 -0.37
C GLY A 26 30.96 -9.56 0.75
N THR A 27 32.07 -8.89 0.45
CA THR A 27 32.87 -8.12 1.42
C THR A 27 32.48 -6.64 1.51
N ASP A 28 31.62 -6.16 0.61
CA ASP A 28 31.15 -4.77 0.61
C ASP A 28 29.61 -4.68 0.71
N PRO A 29 29.03 -4.89 1.90
CA PRO A 29 27.58 -4.84 2.09
C PRO A 29 26.97 -3.46 1.82
N ARG A 30 27.70 -2.37 2.08
CA ARG A 30 27.23 -1.01 1.79
C ARG A 30 27.18 -0.77 0.28
N GLY A 31 28.23 -1.10 -0.45
CA GLY A 31 28.25 -1.02 -1.91
C GLY A 31 27.18 -1.90 -2.55
N PHE A 32 26.93 -3.11 -2.04
CA PHE A 32 25.84 -3.97 -2.48
C PHE A 32 24.47 -3.29 -2.38
N LEU A 33 24.18 -2.63 -1.26
CA LEU A 33 22.91 -1.90 -1.08
C LEU A 33 22.84 -0.70 -2.02
N LEU A 34 23.90 0.09 -2.14
CA LEU A 34 23.94 1.29 -2.98
C LEU A 34 23.82 0.95 -4.47
N ALA A 35 24.40 -0.13 -4.93
CA ALA A 35 24.26 -0.62 -6.31
C ALA A 35 22.79 -0.92 -6.70
N SER A 36 21.93 -1.20 -5.71
CA SER A 36 20.49 -1.40 -5.96
C SER A 36 19.75 -0.13 -6.39
N PHE A 37 20.33 1.07 -6.18
CA PHE A 37 19.71 2.35 -6.56
C PHE A 37 19.68 2.54 -8.08
N ASP A 38 20.66 1.99 -8.80
CA ASP A 38 20.70 2.04 -10.26
C ASP A 38 19.68 1.11 -10.91
N ARG A 39 19.15 0.17 -10.14
CA ARG A 39 18.15 -0.83 -10.57
C ARG A 39 16.71 -0.44 -10.16
N ARG A 40 16.44 0.84 -9.93
CA ARG A 40 15.14 1.33 -9.48
C ARG A 40 13.95 0.95 -10.38
N ALA A 41 14.18 0.70 -11.66
CA ALA A 41 13.13 0.26 -12.57
C ALA A 41 12.51 -1.09 -12.15
N GLU A 42 13.26 -1.95 -11.47
CA GLU A 42 12.81 -3.28 -11.06
C GLU A 42 11.71 -3.22 -9.96
N ILE A 43 11.58 -2.10 -9.24
CA ILE A 43 10.57 -1.94 -8.19
C ILE A 43 9.21 -1.43 -8.68
N LEU A 44 9.10 -1.08 -9.97
CA LEU A 44 7.89 -0.44 -10.51
C LEU A 44 6.69 -1.38 -10.62
N LEU A 45 6.90 -2.70 -10.55
CA LEU A 45 5.86 -3.73 -10.73
C LEU A 45 5.12 -3.53 -12.07
N ASP A 46 5.88 -3.39 -13.14
CA ASP A 46 5.33 -3.32 -14.50
C ASP A 46 4.88 -4.73 -14.93
N ASP A 47 3.61 -5.02 -14.72
CA ASP A 47 2.98 -6.29 -15.06
C ASP A 47 1.76 -5.98 -15.95
N PRO A 48 1.67 -6.58 -17.15
CA PRO A 48 0.62 -6.28 -18.13
C PRO A 48 -0.80 -6.64 -17.64
N ASP A 49 -0.92 -7.47 -16.63
CA ASP A 49 -2.21 -7.87 -16.06
C ASP A 49 -2.73 -6.85 -15.01
N LEU A 50 -1.93 -5.84 -14.66
CA LEU A 50 -2.29 -4.82 -13.68
C LEU A 50 -2.87 -3.56 -14.34
N GLU A 51 -4.13 -3.31 -14.07
CA GLU A 51 -4.83 -2.14 -14.58
C GLU A 51 -4.47 -0.84 -13.83
N PRO A 52 -4.44 0.32 -14.49
CA PRO A 52 -4.34 1.60 -13.81
C PRO A 52 -5.54 1.84 -12.87
N SER A 53 -5.30 2.53 -11.76
CA SER A 53 -6.33 2.82 -10.73
C SER A 53 -7.59 3.46 -11.30
N HIS A 54 -7.45 4.38 -12.24
CA HIS A 54 -8.59 5.07 -12.87
C HIS A 54 -9.43 4.16 -13.77
N VAL A 55 -8.83 3.15 -14.42
CA VAL A 55 -9.55 2.16 -15.24
C VAL A 55 -10.41 1.29 -14.32
N THR A 56 -9.81 0.74 -13.27
CA THR A 56 -10.51 -0.04 -12.24
C THR A 56 -11.65 0.75 -11.62
N PHE A 57 -11.38 1.99 -11.20
CA PHE A 57 -12.39 2.83 -10.56
C PHE A 57 -13.49 3.27 -11.54
N GLY A 58 -13.14 3.59 -12.78
CA GLY A 58 -14.09 3.87 -13.85
C GLY A 58 -15.05 2.70 -14.09
N ALA A 59 -14.52 1.48 -14.17
CA ALA A 59 -15.34 0.26 -14.31
C ALA A 59 -16.29 0.06 -13.11
N MET A 60 -15.84 0.34 -11.88
CA MET A 60 -16.69 0.30 -10.69
C MET A 60 -17.80 1.36 -10.72
N MET A 61 -17.51 2.58 -11.20
CA MET A 61 -18.52 3.64 -11.35
C MET A 61 -19.59 3.24 -12.36
N VAL A 62 -19.20 2.71 -13.52
CA VAL A 62 -20.13 2.19 -14.54
C VAL A 62 -21.02 1.10 -13.97
N ALA A 63 -20.43 0.13 -13.26
CA ALA A 63 -21.19 -0.96 -12.63
C ALA A 63 -22.22 -0.44 -11.59
N ASN A 64 -21.83 0.57 -10.79
CA ASN A 64 -22.72 1.21 -9.84
C ASN A 64 -23.84 2.02 -10.52
N GLN A 65 -23.54 2.70 -11.62
CA GLN A 65 -24.54 3.41 -12.41
C GLN A 65 -25.58 2.45 -13.01
N GLN A 66 -25.10 1.36 -13.64
CA GLN A 66 -25.98 0.31 -14.18
C GLN A 66 -26.92 -0.26 -13.13
N LYS A 67 -26.40 -0.49 -11.90
CA LYS A 67 -27.21 -0.94 -10.77
C LYS A 67 -28.31 0.06 -10.43
N ARG A 68 -27.97 1.35 -10.31
CA ARG A 68 -28.96 2.40 -10.02
C ARG A 68 -30.04 2.45 -11.07
N MET A 69 -29.67 2.36 -12.35
CA MET A 69 -30.63 2.33 -13.47
C MET A 69 -31.53 1.11 -13.39
N ALA A 70 -31.01 -0.08 -13.11
CA ALA A 70 -31.78 -1.31 -12.96
C ALA A 70 -32.77 -1.25 -11.77
N GLN A 71 -32.48 -0.49 -10.72
CA GLN A 71 -33.37 -0.27 -9.57
C GLN A 71 -34.51 0.73 -9.86
N LEU A 72 -34.34 1.58 -10.87
CA LEU A 72 -35.34 2.58 -11.27
C LEU A 72 -36.38 2.00 -12.26
N ILE A 73 -36.15 0.83 -12.84
CA ILE A 73 -37.11 0.13 -13.70
C ILE A 73 -38.13 -0.56 -12.77
N PRO A 74 -39.40 -0.15 -12.77
CA PRO A 74 -40.44 -0.82 -11.98
C PRO A 74 -40.54 -2.29 -12.37
N ARG A 75 -40.63 -3.21 -11.40
CA ARG A 75 -40.76 -4.65 -11.66
C ARG A 75 -41.99 -4.99 -12.51
N GLU A 76 -43.06 -4.17 -12.42
CA GLU A 76 -44.25 -4.27 -13.23
C GLU A 76 -44.02 -4.00 -14.72
N GLY A 77 -43.18 -3.02 -15.10
CA GLY A 77 -42.89 -2.72 -16.50
C GLY A 77 -42.12 -3.81 -17.25
N VAL A 78 -41.38 -4.67 -16.56
CA VAL A 78 -40.66 -5.81 -17.17
C VAL A 78 -41.59 -6.95 -17.52
N LEU A 79 -42.62 -7.16 -16.70
CA LEU A 79 -43.67 -8.16 -16.94
C LEU A 79 -44.59 -7.71 -18.10
N ASP A 80 -44.97 -6.44 -18.17
CA ASP A 80 -45.78 -5.88 -19.25
C ASP A 80 -45.06 -5.84 -20.58
N ALA A 81 -43.76 -5.49 -20.61
CA ALA A 81 -42.95 -5.52 -21.82
C ALA A 81 -42.75 -6.97 -22.34
N ALA A 82 -42.56 -7.94 -21.43
CA ALA A 82 -42.49 -9.35 -21.78
C ALA A 82 -43.82 -9.90 -22.28
N GLN A 83 -44.94 -9.53 -21.67
CA GLN A 83 -46.29 -9.91 -22.11
C GLN A 83 -46.69 -9.25 -23.43
N THR A 84 -46.29 -7.98 -23.66
CA THR A 84 -46.50 -7.27 -24.93
C THR A 84 -45.69 -7.88 -26.05
N ALA A 85 -44.41 -8.29 -25.79
CA ALA A 85 -43.57 -8.98 -26.75
C ALA A 85 -44.10 -10.36 -27.09
N ILE A 86 -44.65 -11.10 -26.12
CA ILE A 86 -45.34 -12.39 -26.35
C ILE A 86 -46.58 -12.24 -27.16
N ALA A 87 -47.41 -11.20 -26.91
CA ALA A 87 -48.62 -10.90 -27.65
C ALA A 87 -48.36 -10.40 -29.08
N ALA A 88 -47.28 -9.67 -29.31
CA ALA A 88 -46.86 -9.24 -30.64
C ALA A 88 -46.36 -10.46 -31.49
N ASN A 89 -45.66 -11.38 -30.86
CA ASN A 89 -45.16 -12.61 -31.54
C ASN A 89 -46.27 -13.60 -31.90
N SER A 90 -47.43 -13.55 -31.23
CA SER A 90 -48.57 -14.42 -31.53
C SER A 90 -49.36 -14.03 -32.80
N LYS A 91 -49.02 -12.90 -33.48
CA LYS A 91 -49.63 -12.41 -34.70
C LYS A 91 -48.79 -12.62 -35.95
N LEU A 92 -47.65 -13.28 -35.89
CA LEU A 92 -46.76 -13.55 -37.00
C LEU A 92 -47.07 -14.91 -37.68
N ASP A 93 -47.01 -14.95 -39.01
CA ASP A 93 -47.30 -16.13 -39.83
C ASP A 93 -46.25 -17.25 -39.62
N ASN A 94 -46.65 -18.50 -39.80
CA ASN A 94 -45.89 -19.74 -39.45
C ASN A 94 -44.50 -19.86 -40.05
N THR A 95 -44.18 -19.12 -41.14
CA THR A 95 -42.86 -19.15 -41.80
C THR A 95 -41.86 -18.22 -41.15
N GLU A 96 -42.30 -17.04 -40.70
CA GLU A 96 -41.48 -16.07 -39.99
C GLU A 96 -41.22 -16.53 -38.53
N GLN A 97 -42.18 -17.21 -37.91
CA GLN A 97 -41.99 -17.83 -36.60
C GLN A 97 -40.86 -18.88 -36.59
N ARG A 98 -40.68 -19.69 -37.65
CA ARG A 98 -39.61 -20.65 -37.74
C ARG A 98 -38.21 -20.03 -37.91
N GLN A 99 -38.12 -18.86 -38.55
CA GLN A 99 -36.84 -18.11 -38.64
C GLN A 99 -36.53 -17.33 -37.38
N ALA A 100 -37.53 -16.72 -36.71
CA ALA A 100 -37.38 -16.04 -35.46
C ALA A 100 -37.03 -17.03 -34.31
N THR A 101 -37.62 -18.23 -34.30
CA THR A 101 -37.34 -19.29 -33.30
C THR A 101 -35.93 -19.87 -33.46
N ARG A 102 -35.31 -19.78 -34.61
CA ARG A 102 -33.93 -20.23 -34.86
C ARG A 102 -32.90 -19.18 -34.39
N ALA A 103 -33.28 -17.89 -34.26
CA ALA A 103 -32.47 -16.82 -33.74
C ALA A 103 -32.56 -16.64 -32.21
N GLN A 104 -33.58 -17.24 -31.58
CA GLN A 104 -33.81 -17.20 -30.12
C GLN A 104 -33.59 -18.60 -29.52
N ARG A 105 -32.34 -19.03 -29.41
CA ARG A 105 -31.99 -20.12 -28.51
C ARG A 105 -32.44 -19.71 -27.11
N PRO A 106 -33.26 -20.51 -26.39
CA PRO A 106 -33.56 -20.23 -24.99
C PRO A 106 -32.26 -20.13 -24.23
N LEU A 107 -32.05 -18.98 -23.57
CA LEU A 107 -30.92 -18.82 -22.66
C LEU A 107 -30.91 -19.99 -21.68
N THR A 108 -29.80 -20.67 -21.58
CA THR A 108 -29.62 -21.73 -20.57
C THR A 108 -29.83 -21.12 -19.17
N GLU A 109 -30.19 -21.92 -18.19
CA GLU A 109 -30.36 -21.43 -16.83
C GLU A 109 -29.11 -20.72 -16.29
N MET A 110 -27.93 -21.11 -16.77
CA MET A 110 -26.65 -20.47 -16.49
C MET A 110 -26.53 -19.10 -17.15
N GLU A 111 -26.97 -18.96 -18.41
CA GLU A 111 -27.02 -17.65 -19.13
C GLU A 111 -28.08 -16.72 -18.53
N ARG A 112 -29.21 -17.23 -18.05
CA ARG A 112 -30.21 -16.46 -17.28
C ARG A 112 -29.66 -16.00 -15.93
N LYS A 113 -28.96 -16.86 -15.19
CA LYS A 113 -28.27 -16.50 -13.94
C LYS A 113 -27.16 -15.48 -14.18
N ALA A 114 -26.42 -15.58 -15.29
CA ALA A 114 -25.40 -14.60 -15.66
C ALA A 114 -25.99 -13.23 -16.08
N ALA A 115 -27.13 -13.25 -16.80
CA ALA A 115 -27.85 -12.03 -17.19
C ALA A 115 -28.54 -11.32 -16.01
N VAL A 116 -28.86 -12.06 -14.93
CA VAL A 116 -29.54 -11.57 -13.72
C VAL A 116 -28.56 -11.34 -12.56
N GLN A 117 -27.23 -11.46 -12.77
CA GLN A 117 -26.28 -11.05 -11.71
C GLN A 117 -26.43 -9.56 -11.42
N PRO A 118 -26.77 -9.18 -10.18
CA PRO A 118 -26.93 -7.76 -9.84
C PRO A 118 -25.63 -7.00 -10.12
N PRO A 119 -25.69 -5.78 -10.66
CA PRO A 119 -24.51 -4.93 -10.91
C PRO A 119 -23.58 -4.73 -9.69
N LEU A 120 -24.08 -4.89 -8.48
CA LEU A 120 -23.32 -4.85 -7.23
C LEU A 120 -22.31 -6.01 -7.09
N GLN A 121 -22.69 -7.22 -7.50
CA GLN A 121 -21.76 -8.34 -7.50
C GLN A 121 -20.63 -8.10 -8.48
N LYS A 122 -20.90 -7.42 -9.61
CA LYS A 122 -19.89 -7.09 -10.60
C LYS A 122 -18.87 -6.06 -10.09
N ALA A 123 -19.31 -4.96 -9.47
CA ALA A 123 -18.40 -3.98 -8.88
C ALA A 123 -17.62 -4.55 -7.67
N GLY A 124 -18.25 -5.39 -6.86
CA GLY A 124 -17.60 -6.10 -5.77
C GLY A 124 -16.52 -7.08 -6.24
N ARG A 125 -16.80 -7.77 -7.36
CA ARG A 125 -15.85 -8.69 -7.98
C ARG A 125 -14.63 -7.96 -8.51
N ILE A 126 -14.80 -6.88 -9.27
CA ILE A 126 -13.69 -6.04 -9.77
C ILE A 126 -12.76 -5.62 -8.62
N ARG A 127 -13.32 -5.16 -7.51
CA ARG A 127 -12.52 -4.72 -6.33
C ARG A 127 -11.69 -5.85 -5.73
N VAL A 128 -12.24 -7.05 -5.65
CA VAL A 128 -11.56 -8.20 -5.05
C VAL A 128 -10.49 -8.73 -6.01
N GLU A 129 -10.80 -8.87 -7.28
CA GLU A 129 -9.88 -9.36 -8.31
C GLU A 129 -8.65 -8.44 -8.38
N ASN A 130 -8.82 -7.14 -8.60
CA ASN A 130 -7.68 -6.21 -8.65
C ASN A 130 -6.86 -6.18 -7.35
N PHE A 131 -7.52 -6.25 -6.18
CA PHE A 131 -6.78 -6.34 -4.93
C PHE A 131 -5.89 -7.60 -4.86
N VAL A 132 -6.41 -8.74 -5.31
CA VAL A 132 -5.67 -10.01 -5.29
C VAL A 132 -4.55 -10.00 -6.33
N ASP A 133 -4.80 -9.47 -7.52
CA ASP A 133 -3.81 -9.41 -8.61
C ASP A 133 -2.64 -8.51 -8.21
N GLU A 134 -2.90 -7.30 -7.72
CA GLU A 134 -1.89 -6.38 -7.19
C GLU A 134 -1.08 -6.99 -6.04
N ALA A 135 -1.76 -7.64 -5.07
CA ALA A 135 -1.11 -8.32 -3.97
C ALA A 135 -0.24 -9.49 -4.45
N THR A 136 -0.69 -10.21 -5.47
CA THR A 136 0.03 -11.35 -6.04
C THR A 136 1.32 -10.91 -6.70
N VAL A 137 1.26 -9.88 -7.53
CA VAL A 137 2.46 -9.33 -8.20
C VAL A 137 3.44 -8.78 -7.15
N ARG A 138 2.94 -8.01 -6.18
CA ARG A 138 3.76 -7.45 -5.09
C ARG A 138 4.49 -8.54 -4.29
N PHE A 139 3.79 -9.55 -3.80
CA PHE A 139 4.41 -10.60 -2.98
C PHE A 139 5.35 -11.49 -3.79
N ARG A 140 5.01 -11.79 -5.05
CA ARG A 140 5.90 -12.51 -5.96
C ARG A 140 7.21 -11.75 -6.17
N HIS A 141 7.12 -10.44 -6.39
CA HIS A 141 8.30 -9.57 -6.51
C HIS A 141 9.13 -9.58 -5.23
N GLN A 142 8.51 -9.37 -4.06
CA GLN A 142 9.21 -9.35 -2.76
C GLN A 142 9.91 -10.67 -2.44
N ALA A 143 9.31 -11.79 -2.79
CA ALA A 143 9.94 -13.11 -2.60
C ALA A 143 11.17 -13.32 -3.50
N ALA A 144 11.15 -12.77 -4.72
CA ALA A 144 12.15 -13.05 -5.75
C ALA A 144 13.27 -11.98 -5.90
N THR A 145 12.95 -10.72 -5.55
CA THR A 145 13.82 -9.58 -5.90
C THR A 145 15.20 -9.62 -5.25
N ASP A 146 16.23 -9.17 -6.01
CA ASP A 146 17.56 -8.86 -5.51
C ASP A 146 17.72 -7.38 -5.10
N VAL A 147 16.77 -6.48 -5.48
CA VAL A 147 16.75 -5.06 -5.09
C VAL A 147 15.98 -4.85 -3.78
N ALA A 148 16.32 -5.61 -2.76
CA ALA A 148 15.54 -5.72 -1.53
C ALA A 148 15.50 -4.41 -0.72
N PHE A 149 16.50 -3.54 -0.80
CA PHE A 149 16.50 -2.27 -0.06
C PHE A 149 15.53 -1.24 -0.65
N PRO A 150 15.53 -0.93 -1.97
CA PRO A 150 14.48 -0.10 -2.56
C PRO A 150 13.06 -0.66 -2.36
N GLU A 151 12.88 -1.98 -2.36
CA GLU A 151 11.59 -2.61 -2.06
C GLU A 151 11.17 -2.39 -0.60
N ARG A 152 12.10 -2.45 0.36
CA ARG A 152 11.83 -2.11 1.76
C ARG A 152 11.47 -0.62 1.92
N LEU A 153 12.11 0.27 1.17
CA LEU A 153 11.71 1.68 1.12
C LEU A 153 10.28 1.84 0.59
N ALA A 154 9.89 1.08 -0.44
CA ALA A 154 8.51 1.08 -0.92
C ALA A 154 7.52 0.63 0.16
N MET A 155 7.86 -0.40 0.95
CA MET A 155 7.04 -0.84 2.09
C MET A 155 6.93 0.24 3.18
N PHE A 156 8.03 0.93 3.48
CA PHE A 156 8.05 2.04 4.44
C PHE A 156 7.14 3.18 3.99
N TRP A 157 7.28 3.65 2.75
CA TRP A 157 6.49 4.75 2.22
C TRP A 157 5.02 4.38 2.02
N SER A 158 4.72 3.13 1.65
CA SER A 158 3.36 2.61 1.59
C SER A 158 2.66 2.59 2.96
N ASN A 159 3.42 2.43 4.04
CA ASN A 159 2.90 2.56 5.40
C ASN A 159 2.82 4.02 5.87
N HIS A 160 3.75 4.88 5.45
CA HIS A 160 3.77 6.31 5.78
C HIS A 160 2.58 7.04 5.14
N PHE A 161 2.31 6.79 3.86
CA PHE A 161 1.21 7.34 3.09
C PHE A 161 0.09 6.30 2.90
N CYS A 162 -0.31 5.66 3.97
CA CYS A 162 -1.22 4.53 3.85
C CYS A 162 -2.63 4.94 3.44
N VAL A 163 -3.29 4.04 2.72
CA VAL A 163 -4.73 4.08 2.49
C VAL A 163 -5.37 2.82 3.06
N GLN A 164 -6.66 2.87 3.42
CA GLN A 164 -7.35 1.70 3.90
C GLN A 164 -8.13 1.03 2.76
N ALA A 165 -7.73 -0.20 2.40
CA ALA A 165 -8.35 -0.98 1.33
C ALA A 165 -9.77 -1.45 1.69
N ARG A 166 -10.69 -0.49 1.88
CA ARG A 166 -12.12 -0.71 2.11
C ARG A 166 -12.96 -0.03 1.04
N GLY A 167 -14.19 -0.48 0.87
CA GLY A 167 -15.09 0.11 -0.12
C GLY A 167 -14.46 0.19 -1.52
N PRO A 168 -14.59 1.33 -2.22
CA PRO A 168 -13.98 1.53 -3.53
C PRO A 168 -12.44 1.52 -3.50
N VAL A 169 -11.82 2.02 -2.42
CA VAL A 169 -10.36 2.09 -2.26
C VAL A 169 -9.72 0.71 -2.36
N ARG A 170 -10.43 -0.37 -1.95
CA ARG A 170 -9.91 -1.74 -2.02
C ARG A 170 -9.44 -2.13 -3.42
N GLY A 171 -10.16 -1.72 -4.47
CA GLY A 171 -9.78 -2.03 -5.85
C GLY A 171 -8.64 -1.17 -6.39
N MET A 172 -8.23 -0.14 -5.66
CA MET A 172 -7.19 0.81 -6.09
C MET A 172 -5.95 0.81 -5.18
N ALA A 173 -5.97 0.09 -4.04
CA ALA A 173 -4.92 0.22 -3.03
C ALA A 173 -3.54 -0.24 -3.54
N GLY A 174 -3.48 -1.32 -4.34
CA GLY A 174 -2.24 -1.79 -4.95
C GLY A 174 -1.77 -0.84 -6.06
N ALA A 175 -2.69 -0.45 -6.95
CA ALA A 175 -2.41 0.53 -8.00
C ALA A 175 -1.93 1.88 -7.41
N TYR A 176 -2.50 2.32 -6.28
CA TYR A 176 -2.02 3.49 -5.54
C TYR A 176 -0.55 3.37 -5.13
N GLU A 177 -0.13 2.23 -4.52
CA GLU A 177 1.27 1.99 -4.17
C GLU A 177 2.14 2.02 -5.45
N ARG A 178 1.70 1.36 -6.51
CA ARG A 178 2.41 1.25 -7.79
C ARG A 178 2.53 2.59 -8.53
N GLU A 179 1.50 3.42 -8.50
CA GLU A 179 1.42 4.69 -9.23
C GLU A 179 2.05 5.87 -8.46
N THR A 180 2.02 5.87 -7.13
CA THR A 180 2.43 7.04 -6.32
C THR A 180 3.67 6.81 -5.48
N ILE A 181 3.89 5.62 -4.95
CA ILE A 181 4.99 5.34 -4.03
C ILE A 181 6.22 4.83 -4.80
N ARG A 182 6.09 3.72 -5.52
CA ARG A 182 7.19 3.02 -6.17
C ARG A 182 8.00 3.88 -7.13
N PRO A 183 7.40 4.74 -7.98
CA PRO A 183 8.15 5.61 -8.88
C PRO A 183 9.02 6.66 -8.15
N HIS A 184 8.68 6.98 -6.91
CA HIS A 184 9.27 8.10 -6.18
C HIS A 184 10.16 7.68 -4.98
N VAL A 185 10.33 6.38 -4.68
CA VAL A 185 11.08 5.91 -3.48
C VAL A 185 12.52 6.40 -3.41
N LEU A 186 13.15 6.69 -4.56
CA LEU A 186 14.48 7.27 -4.71
C LEU A 186 14.45 8.62 -5.45
N GLY A 187 13.26 9.21 -5.57
CA GLY A 187 13.03 10.52 -6.19
C GLY A 187 13.06 11.67 -5.17
N ARG A 188 12.35 12.74 -5.48
CA ARG A 188 12.16 13.86 -4.53
C ARG A 188 10.92 13.59 -3.68
N PHE A 189 11.00 13.89 -2.38
CA PHE A 189 9.87 13.74 -1.45
C PHE A 189 8.64 14.51 -1.90
N VAL A 190 8.82 15.74 -2.40
CA VAL A 190 7.71 16.59 -2.88
C VAL A 190 6.94 15.96 -4.05
N ASP A 191 7.63 15.23 -4.92
CA ASP A 191 6.98 14.58 -6.08
C ASP A 191 6.12 13.40 -5.61
N MET A 192 6.62 12.61 -4.64
CA MET A 192 5.84 11.57 -3.98
C MET A 192 4.63 12.16 -3.26
N LEU A 193 4.83 13.22 -2.48
CA LEU A 193 3.77 13.90 -1.74
C LEU A 193 2.65 14.37 -2.67
N LYS A 194 2.98 15.06 -3.76
CA LYS A 194 2.00 15.52 -4.75
C LYS A 194 1.25 14.34 -5.41
N ALA A 195 1.96 13.29 -5.78
CA ALA A 195 1.35 12.11 -6.37
C ALA A 195 0.36 11.43 -5.40
N VAL A 196 0.72 11.34 -4.13
CA VAL A 196 -0.12 10.78 -3.07
C VAL A 196 -1.37 11.61 -2.82
N GLU A 197 -1.21 12.92 -2.58
CA GLU A 197 -2.30 13.82 -2.19
C GLU A 197 -3.35 14.00 -3.30
N GLN A 198 -2.94 13.85 -4.56
CA GLN A 198 -3.83 13.94 -5.71
C GLN A 198 -4.39 12.58 -6.17
N HIS A 199 -3.94 11.47 -5.59
CA HIS A 199 -4.43 10.17 -6.06
C HIS A 199 -5.87 9.89 -5.61
N PRO A 200 -6.73 9.34 -6.50
CA PRO A 200 -8.13 9.04 -6.20
C PRO A 200 -8.32 8.19 -4.94
N ALA A 201 -7.45 7.22 -4.69
CA ALA A 201 -7.53 6.38 -3.49
C ALA A 201 -7.35 7.19 -2.19
N MET A 202 -6.40 8.14 -2.15
CA MET A 202 -6.17 9.01 -0.99
C MET A 202 -7.32 9.98 -0.79
N LEU A 203 -7.76 10.65 -1.86
CA LEU A 203 -8.90 11.57 -1.83
C LEU A 203 -10.17 10.89 -1.30
N MET A 204 -10.41 9.63 -1.71
CA MET A 204 -11.57 8.86 -1.24
C MET A 204 -11.37 8.29 0.18
N TYR A 205 -10.16 7.90 0.54
CA TYR A 205 -9.86 7.40 1.88
C TYR A 205 -10.13 8.46 2.95
N LEU A 206 -9.70 9.68 2.70
CA LEU A 206 -9.88 10.81 3.63
C LEU A 206 -11.08 11.70 3.27
N ASN A 207 -11.95 11.27 2.36
CA ASN A 207 -13.20 11.91 1.95
C ASN A 207 -13.04 13.35 1.43
N ASN A 208 -11.87 13.71 0.89
CA ASN A 208 -11.67 15.03 0.30
C ASN A 208 -12.45 15.20 -1.00
N GLU A 209 -12.77 14.11 -1.70
CA GLU A 209 -13.61 14.13 -2.90
C GLU A 209 -15.02 14.67 -2.62
N GLN A 210 -15.44 14.70 -1.35
CA GLN A 210 -16.72 15.27 -0.90
C GLN A 210 -16.59 16.70 -0.38
N SER A 211 -15.35 17.19 -0.12
CA SER A 211 -15.10 18.53 0.40
C SER A 211 -15.55 19.61 -0.59
N ILE A 212 -16.33 20.55 -0.10
CA ILE A 212 -16.87 21.68 -0.90
C ILE A 212 -16.66 22.95 -0.09
N GLY A 213 -16.11 23.98 -0.73
CA GLY A 213 -15.96 25.28 -0.11
C GLY A 213 -17.33 25.88 0.23
N PRO A 214 -17.58 26.28 1.49
CA PRO A 214 -18.88 26.82 1.90
C PRO A 214 -19.36 28.01 1.07
N ASN A 215 -18.42 28.88 0.66
CA ASN A 215 -18.69 30.06 -0.14
C ASN A 215 -18.54 29.84 -1.65
N SER A 216 -18.20 28.61 -2.07
CA SER A 216 -18.13 28.25 -3.48
C SER A 216 -19.53 28.16 -4.11
N PRO A 217 -19.66 28.30 -5.44
CA PRO A 217 -20.95 28.14 -6.13
C PRO A 217 -21.69 26.85 -5.76
N ALA A 218 -20.96 25.73 -5.68
CA ALA A 218 -21.56 24.45 -5.30
C ALA A 218 -21.91 24.37 -3.80
N GLY A 219 -21.12 24.99 -2.92
CA GLY A 219 -21.38 25.02 -1.48
C GLY A 219 -22.66 25.78 -1.13
N GLN A 220 -22.85 26.94 -1.75
CA GLN A 220 -24.05 27.75 -1.57
C GLN A 220 -25.33 27.04 -2.02
N GLN A 221 -25.25 26.26 -3.10
CA GLN A 221 -26.38 25.50 -3.63
C GLN A 221 -26.69 24.25 -2.81
N GLN A 222 -25.67 23.50 -2.39
CA GLN A 222 -25.84 22.15 -1.82
C GLN A 222 -25.86 22.13 -0.29
N LYS A 223 -25.60 23.25 0.38
CA LYS A 223 -25.43 23.36 1.85
C LYS A 223 -24.44 22.32 2.41
N LYS A 224 -23.43 21.96 1.59
CA LYS A 224 -22.32 21.09 1.98
C LYS A 224 -21.15 21.96 2.45
N GLY A 225 -20.27 21.36 3.25
CA GLY A 225 -19.21 22.07 3.90
C GLY A 225 -17.83 21.48 3.67
N LEU A 226 -16.89 22.07 4.34
CA LEU A 226 -15.50 21.73 4.37
C LEU A 226 -15.28 20.36 5.03
N ASN A 227 -14.37 19.56 4.47
CA ASN A 227 -13.81 18.36 5.11
C ASN A 227 -12.33 18.63 5.40
N GLU A 228 -11.94 18.49 6.66
CA GLU A 228 -10.57 18.77 7.11
C GLU A 228 -9.67 17.53 7.17
N ASN A 229 -10.19 16.32 6.94
CA ASN A 229 -9.44 15.09 7.18
C ASN A 229 -8.13 15.06 6.38
N LEU A 230 -8.19 15.24 5.05
CA LEU A 230 -6.99 15.22 4.22
C LEU A 230 -6.00 16.32 4.64
N ALA A 231 -6.49 17.53 4.88
CA ALA A 231 -5.64 18.65 5.30
C ALA A 231 -4.95 18.37 6.64
N ARG A 232 -5.65 17.78 7.58
CA ARG A 232 -5.08 17.39 8.88
C ARG A 232 -4.02 16.35 8.72
N GLU A 233 -4.30 15.26 8.00
CA GLU A 233 -3.35 14.16 7.80
C GLU A 233 -2.13 14.61 6.98
N THR A 234 -2.32 15.51 6.01
CA THR A 234 -1.19 16.10 5.26
C THR A 234 -0.21 16.82 6.19
N LEU A 235 -0.71 17.66 7.11
CA LEU A 235 0.14 18.39 8.06
C LEU A 235 0.68 17.49 9.16
N GLU A 236 -0.16 16.63 9.73
CA GLU A 236 0.14 15.85 10.93
C GLU A 236 0.96 14.60 10.66
N LEU A 237 0.60 13.82 9.63
CA LEU A 237 1.20 12.50 9.37
C LEU A 237 2.09 12.47 8.16
N HIS A 238 1.70 13.17 7.07
CA HIS A 238 2.41 13.08 5.81
C HIS A 238 3.62 14.01 5.74
N THR A 239 3.60 15.13 6.50
CA THR A 239 4.66 16.15 6.44
C THR A 239 5.21 16.52 7.82
N LEU A 240 4.71 17.57 8.46
CA LEU A 240 5.33 18.22 9.62
C LEU A 240 5.47 17.34 10.86
N GLY A 241 4.56 16.38 11.05
CA GLY A 241 4.44 15.61 12.29
C GLY A 241 3.52 16.28 13.31
N VAL A 242 3.06 15.53 14.32
CA VAL A 242 2.13 16.00 15.37
C VAL A 242 2.61 17.29 16.05
N ASP A 243 3.92 17.37 16.33
CA ASP A 243 4.55 18.53 16.99
C ASP A 243 5.16 19.53 15.98
N GLY A 244 4.66 19.54 14.74
CA GLY A 244 5.24 20.29 13.61
C GLY A 244 5.00 21.81 13.64
N GLY A 245 4.31 22.34 14.66
CA GLY A 245 4.10 23.78 14.86
C GLY A 245 2.91 24.38 14.10
N TYR A 246 2.06 23.56 13.45
CA TYR A 246 0.82 24.01 12.85
C TYR A 246 -0.30 24.15 13.88
N THR A 247 -1.29 24.97 13.55
CA THR A 247 -2.48 25.23 14.37
C THR A 247 -3.74 24.64 13.73
N GLN A 248 -4.84 24.59 14.49
CA GLN A 248 -6.15 24.23 13.94
C GLN A 248 -6.58 25.18 12.81
N SER A 249 -6.20 26.46 12.90
CA SER A 249 -6.46 27.44 11.83
C SER A 249 -5.73 27.08 10.54
N ASP A 250 -4.48 26.60 10.64
CA ASP A 250 -3.70 26.16 9.48
C ASP A 250 -4.37 24.95 8.80
N VAL A 251 -4.86 23.99 9.59
CA VAL A 251 -5.61 22.83 9.08
C VAL A 251 -6.86 23.29 8.32
N THR A 252 -7.67 24.16 8.94
CA THR A 252 -8.91 24.66 8.34
C THR A 252 -8.62 25.47 7.07
N ASN A 253 -7.59 26.31 7.06
CA ASN A 253 -7.23 27.12 5.91
C ASN A 253 -6.67 26.25 4.77
N TYR A 254 -5.83 25.26 5.08
CA TYR A 254 -5.35 24.33 4.07
C TYR A 254 -6.51 23.47 3.50
N ALA A 255 -7.44 23.06 4.33
CA ALA A 255 -8.65 22.39 3.87
C ALA A 255 -9.46 23.25 2.88
N ARG A 256 -9.57 24.58 3.10
CA ARG A 256 -10.20 25.51 2.15
C ARG A 256 -9.43 25.54 0.82
N ILE A 257 -8.10 25.61 0.87
CA ILE A 257 -7.22 25.63 -0.30
C ILE A 257 -7.39 24.38 -1.17
N ILE A 258 -7.54 23.21 -0.58
CA ILE A 258 -7.68 21.94 -1.32
C ILE A 258 -9.13 21.55 -1.63
N THR A 259 -10.11 22.41 -1.33
CA THR A 259 -11.47 22.20 -1.83
C THR A 259 -11.48 22.17 -3.36
N GLY A 260 -12.33 21.31 -3.91
CA GLY A 260 -12.37 21.08 -5.35
C GLY A 260 -11.38 20.01 -5.86
N TRP A 261 -10.38 19.60 -5.04
CA TRP A 261 -9.60 18.39 -5.34
C TRP A 261 -10.51 17.17 -5.16
N THR A 262 -10.84 16.54 -6.26
CA THR A 262 -11.84 15.46 -6.29
C THR A 262 -11.48 14.41 -7.35
N VAL A 263 -12.39 13.50 -7.61
CA VAL A 263 -12.24 12.45 -8.62
C VAL A 263 -13.23 12.69 -9.76
N ALA A 264 -12.78 12.56 -11.00
CA ALA A 264 -13.60 12.73 -12.17
C ALA A 264 -14.73 11.68 -12.21
N GLY A 265 -15.96 12.14 -12.29
CA GLY A 265 -17.15 11.30 -12.52
C GLY A 265 -17.29 10.90 -13.99
N LEU A 266 -18.28 10.02 -14.28
CA LEU A 266 -18.53 9.49 -15.62
C LEU A 266 -18.95 10.55 -16.66
N ASN A 267 -19.55 11.66 -16.22
CA ASN A 267 -20.21 12.64 -17.08
C ASN A 267 -19.51 14.01 -17.08
N ILE A 268 -18.23 14.10 -16.71
CA ILE A 268 -17.49 15.37 -16.77
C ILE A 268 -16.86 15.50 -18.15
N PRO A 269 -17.27 16.48 -18.96
CA PRO A 269 -16.72 16.67 -20.31
C PRO A 269 -15.19 16.88 -20.27
N GLY A 270 -14.46 16.15 -21.10
CA GLY A 270 -13.01 16.25 -21.23
C GLY A 270 -12.18 15.65 -20.09
N ALA A 271 -12.82 15.13 -19.02
CA ALA A 271 -12.13 14.45 -17.95
C ALA A 271 -12.15 12.93 -18.13
N THR A 272 -11.06 12.26 -17.75
CA THR A 272 -11.01 10.79 -17.70
C THR A 272 -11.66 10.31 -16.40
N PRO A 273 -12.74 9.53 -16.46
CA PRO A 273 -13.39 9.00 -15.26
C PRO A 273 -12.40 8.27 -14.35
N GLY A 274 -12.50 8.50 -13.06
CA GLY A 274 -11.64 7.87 -12.06
C GLY A 274 -10.28 8.52 -11.82
N LYS A 275 -9.87 9.48 -12.64
CA LYS A 275 -8.65 10.27 -12.40
C LYS A 275 -8.91 11.44 -11.45
N PHE A 276 -7.82 11.99 -10.91
CA PHE A 276 -7.86 13.28 -10.23
C PHE A 276 -8.54 14.34 -11.09
N TYR A 277 -9.39 15.14 -10.47
CA TYR A 277 -10.07 16.24 -11.11
C TYR A 277 -10.14 17.45 -10.18
N TYR A 278 -9.83 18.62 -10.68
CA TYR A 278 -10.07 19.88 -9.99
C TYR A 278 -11.41 20.47 -10.40
N GLY A 279 -12.34 20.56 -9.47
CA GLY A 279 -13.67 21.13 -9.67
C GLY A 279 -13.73 22.59 -9.23
N PRO A 280 -13.53 23.59 -10.11
CA PRO A 280 -13.45 25.02 -9.71
C PRO A 280 -14.73 25.50 -9.04
N ASN A 281 -15.89 24.98 -9.40
CA ASN A 281 -17.17 25.32 -8.77
C ASN A 281 -17.31 24.87 -7.30
N ARG A 282 -16.41 23.98 -6.85
CA ARG A 282 -16.38 23.47 -5.47
C ARG A 282 -15.29 24.12 -4.63
N HIS A 283 -14.39 24.90 -5.27
CA HIS A 283 -13.26 25.51 -4.61
C HIS A 283 -13.69 26.74 -3.79
N GLU A 284 -13.19 26.84 -2.56
CA GLU A 284 -13.42 27.97 -1.65
C GLU A 284 -12.66 29.20 -2.15
N PRO A 285 -13.33 30.32 -2.41
CA PRO A 285 -12.67 31.55 -2.82
C PRO A 285 -11.92 32.21 -1.65
N GLY A 286 -10.85 32.96 -1.95
CA GLY A 286 -10.11 33.75 -0.99
C GLY A 286 -8.66 33.36 -0.85
N ASP A 287 -7.88 34.25 -0.23
CA ASP A 287 -6.48 34.03 0.11
C ASP A 287 -6.39 33.54 1.54
N TRP A 288 -5.62 32.48 1.77
CA TRP A 288 -5.63 31.80 3.07
C TRP A 288 -4.23 31.72 3.68
N PRO A 289 -4.05 32.15 4.94
CA PRO A 289 -2.79 31.96 5.66
C PRO A 289 -2.64 30.52 6.15
N VAL A 290 -1.47 29.92 5.88
CA VAL A 290 -1.08 28.60 6.42
C VAL A 290 0.39 28.71 6.86
N LEU A 291 0.72 28.30 8.09
CA LEU A 291 2.06 28.35 8.66
C LEU A 291 2.73 29.74 8.53
N GLY A 292 1.94 30.79 8.78
CA GLY A 292 2.43 32.18 8.73
C GLY A 292 2.62 32.77 7.32
N LYS A 293 2.38 32.03 6.25
CA LYS A 293 2.44 32.49 4.85
C LYS A 293 1.03 32.58 4.26
N THR A 294 0.67 33.72 3.67
CA THR A 294 -0.60 33.85 2.94
C THR A 294 -0.44 33.36 1.51
N TYR A 295 -1.32 32.45 1.11
CA TYR A 295 -1.37 31.87 -0.24
C TYR A 295 -2.50 32.54 -1.03
N PRO A 296 -2.16 33.27 -2.12
CA PRO A 296 -3.16 33.86 -3.00
C PRO A 296 -3.91 32.77 -3.76
N ASN A 297 -5.19 32.99 -4.00
CA ASN A 297 -6.04 32.02 -4.71
C ASN A 297 -5.66 31.91 -6.20
N ARG A 298 -5.02 30.81 -6.54
CA ARG A 298 -4.70 30.39 -7.91
C ARG A 298 -5.33 29.02 -8.25
N GLY A 299 -6.44 28.70 -7.57
CA GLY A 299 -7.15 27.43 -7.74
C GLY A 299 -6.28 26.23 -7.34
N MET A 300 -6.20 25.23 -8.21
CA MET A 300 -5.43 24.00 -7.97
C MET A 300 -3.96 24.30 -7.61
N GLN A 301 -3.36 25.30 -8.26
CA GLN A 301 -1.94 25.62 -8.08
C GLN A 301 -1.61 26.03 -6.64
N THR A 302 -2.53 26.71 -5.95
CA THR A 302 -2.34 27.11 -4.55
C THR A 302 -2.09 25.89 -3.65
N GLY A 303 -2.84 24.81 -3.84
CA GLY A 303 -2.62 23.58 -3.08
C GLY A 303 -1.27 22.93 -3.37
N LEU A 304 -0.81 22.96 -4.63
CA LEU A 304 0.51 22.45 -5.01
C LEU A 304 1.65 23.27 -4.40
N ASP A 305 1.49 24.60 -4.34
CA ASP A 305 2.47 25.48 -3.69
C ASP A 305 2.56 25.22 -2.18
N CYS A 306 1.43 24.96 -1.52
CA CYS A 306 1.42 24.55 -0.12
C CYS A 306 2.20 23.23 0.09
N LEU A 307 1.97 22.23 -0.75
CA LEU A 307 2.70 20.96 -0.67
C LEU A 307 4.21 21.12 -0.88
N GLU A 308 4.64 22.05 -1.75
CA GLU A 308 6.05 22.36 -1.91
C GLU A 308 6.67 22.97 -0.64
N ASP A 309 5.97 23.92 -0.03
CA ASP A 309 6.44 24.55 1.20
C ASP A 309 6.43 23.55 2.38
N PHE A 310 5.40 22.71 2.49
CA PHE A 310 5.34 21.68 3.53
C PHE A 310 6.45 20.65 3.37
N ALA A 311 6.75 20.23 2.13
CA ALA A 311 7.84 19.30 1.86
C ALA A 311 9.21 19.84 2.26
N ARG A 312 9.44 21.17 2.13
CA ARG A 312 10.69 21.84 2.50
C ARG A 312 10.74 22.28 3.97
N HIS A 313 9.64 22.14 4.70
CA HIS A 313 9.59 22.62 6.07
C HIS A 313 10.58 21.85 6.97
N PRO A 314 11.32 22.52 7.89
CA PRO A 314 12.28 21.85 8.77
C PRO A 314 11.67 20.75 9.61
N ALA A 315 10.43 20.92 10.07
CA ALA A 315 9.71 19.88 10.82
C ALA A 315 9.48 18.61 9.98
N THR A 316 9.19 18.75 8.68
CA THR A 316 9.05 17.63 7.75
C THR A 316 10.35 16.86 7.60
N ALA A 317 11.47 17.55 7.42
CA ALA A 317 12.79 16.91 7.35
C ALA A 317 13.09 16.08 8.60
N ARG A 318 12.83 16.64 9.78
CA ARG A 318 13.01 15.96 11.06
C ARG A 318 12.05 14.81 11.25
N HIS A 319 10.77 14.98 10.89
CA HIS A 319 9.74 13.93 10.98
C HIS A 319 10.10 12.72 10.11
N VAL A 320 10.42 12.95 8.84
CA VAL A 320 10.83 11.89 7.88
C VAL A 320 12.11 11.21 8.34
N ALA A 321 13.14 11.99 8.75
CA ALA A 321 14.39 11.45 9.27
C ALA A 321 14.17 10.55 10.49
N THR A 322 13.33 10.96 11.43
CA THR A 322 13.00 10.20 12.64
C THR A 322 12.29 8.89 12.27
N LYS A 323 11.30 8.94 11.35
CA LYS A 323 10.58 7.74 10.91
C LYS A 323 11.49 6.75 10.19
N LEU A 324 12.36 7.22 9.28
CA LEU A 324 13.34 6.37 8.60
C LEU A 324 14.32 5.71 9.59
N ALA A 325 14.90 6.49 10.49
CA ALA A 325 15.82 5.96 11.51
C ALA A 325 15.13 4.92 12.43
N ARG A 326 13.87 5.18 12.81
CA ARG A 326 13.05 4.24 13.60
C ARG A 326 12.75 2.98 12.81
N HIS A 327 12.34 3.11 11.57
CA HIS A 327 12.01 1.96 10.73
C HIS A 327 13.21 1.03 10.53
N PHE A 328 14.37 1.57 10.19
CA PHE A 328 15.51 0.75 9.82
C PHE A 328 16.39 0.32 10.98
N VAL A 329 16.48 1.10 12.06
CA VAL A 329 17.54 0.89 13.06
C VAL A 329 17.03 0.47 14.44
N ASP A 330 16.18 1.29 15.07
CA ASP A 330 15.77 1.09 16.47
C ASP A 330 14.47 1.86 16.76
N ASP A 331 13.65 1.38 17.68
CA ASP A 331 12.47 2.11 18.14
C ASP A 331 12.83 3.46 18.79
N GLN A 332 14.04 3.52 19.38
CA GLN A 332 14.67 4.73 19.90
C GLN A 332 15.97 5.01 19.13
N PRO A 333 15.89 5.51 17.90
CA PRO A 333 17.07 5.64 17.06
C PRO A 333 18.03 6.69 17.59
N PRO A 334 19.36 6.52 17.36
CA PRO A 334 20.36 7.48 17.80
C PRO A 334 20.07 8.90 17.29
N PRO A 335 20.06 9.93 18.16
CA PRO A 335 19.84 11.32 17.74
C PRO A 335 20.82 11.80 16.68
N THR A 336 22.06 11.29 16.69
CA THR A 336 23.10 11.58 15.68
C THR A 336 22.71 11.10 14.30
N LEU A 337 22.08 9.92 14.19
CA LEU A 337 21.58 9.41 12.92
C LEU A 337 20.43 10.28 12.40
N ILE A 338 19.46 10.61 13.29
CA ILE A 338 18.36 11.50 12.92
C ILE A 338 18.90 12.83 12.37
N ALA A 339 19.87 13.43 13.05
CA ALA A 339 20.47 14.71 12.61
C ALA A 339 21.16 14.59 11.26
N LYS A 340 21.85 13.47 10.97
CA LYS A 340 22.49 13.24 9.66
C LYS A 340 21.43 13.12 8.55
N LEU A 341 20.36 12.39 8.77
CA LEU A 341 19.28 12.21 7.81
C LEU A 341 18.49 13.50 7.58
N GLU A 342 18.17 14.25 8.66
CA GLU A 342 17.54 15.57 8.59
C GLU A 342 18.38 16.56 7.78
N LYS A 343 19.69 16.61 8.04
CA LYS A 343 20.63 17.45 7.29
C LYS A 343 20.62 17.08 5.82
N SER A 344 20.78 15.79 5.49
CA SER A 344 20.74 15.29 4.11
C SER A 344 19.43 15.69 3.42
N PHE A 345 18.28 15.48 4.07
CA PHE A 345 16.99 15.85 3.51
C PHE A 345 16.90 17.34 3.17
N ARG A 346 17.34 18.21 4.07
CA ARG A 346 17.29 19.67 3.88
C ARG A 346 18.25 20.17 2.80
N GLU A 347 19.48 19.66 2.80
CA GLU A 347 20.54 20.12 1.87
C GLU A 347 20.30 19.63 0.43
N THR A 348 19.55 18.56 0.24
CA THR A 348 19.26 17.96 -1.07
C THR A 348 17.83 18.19 -1.55
N ASP A 349 17.10 19.12 -0.91
CA ASP A 349 15.69 19.43 -1.22
C ASP A 349 14.79 18.18 -1.25
N GLY A 350 14.95 17.32 -0.24
CA GLY A 350 14.18 16.09 -0.08
C GLY A 350 14.50 14.99 -1.11
N ASN A 351 15.73 14.95 -1.64
CA ASN A 351 16.18 13.84 -2.50
C ASN A 351 16.29 12.56 -1.69
N LEU A 352 15.34 11.63 -1.88
CA LEU A 352 15.23 10.40 -1.10
C LEU A 352 16.36 9.40 -1.40
N ALA A 353 16.99 9.46 -2.57
CA ALA A 353 18.17 8.65 -2.85
C ALA A 353 19.35 9.09 -1.98
N GLU A 354 19.58 10.42 -1.81
CA GLU A 354 20.65 10.94 -0.97
C GLU A 354 20.40 10.70 0.52
N VAL A 355 19.14 10.85 0.96
CA VAL A 355 18.76 10.48 2.35
C VAL A 355 18.98 8.99 2.59
N SER A 356 18.61 8.13 1.64
CA SER A 356 18.84 6.68 1.73
C SER A 356 20.32 6.32 1.68
N ARG A 357 21.11 7.02 0.87
CA ARG A 357 22.57 6.89 0.84
C ARG A 357 23.18 7.23 2.20
N THR A 358 22.73 8.34 2.80
CA THR A 358 23.15 8.76 4.14
C THR A 358 22.82 7.69 5.18
N LEU A 359 21.61 7.10 5.12
CA LEU A 359 21.22 6.00 6.01
C LEU A 359 22.13 4.77 5.86
N VAL A 360 22.42 4.33 4.62
CA VAL A 360 23.27 3.17 4.34
C VAL A 360 24.71 3.41 4.75
N THR A 361 25.23 4.64 4.63
CA THR A 361 26.63 4.94 4.95
C THR A 361 26.87 5.31 6.42
N ALA A 362 25.85 5.65 7.18
CA ALA A 362 25.96 6.01 8.59
C ALA A 362 26.28 4.79 9.47
N ASP A 363 27.37 4.85 10.24
CA ASP A 363 27.81 3.73 11.11
C ASP A 363 26.77 3.37 12.17
N GLU A 364 26.01 4.34 12.65
CA GLU A 364 24.92 4.14 13.61
C GLU A 364 23.85 3.17 13.10
N ALA A 365 23.69 3.04 11.80
CA ALA A 365 22.74 2.11 11.18
C ALA A 365 23.25 0.66 11.09
N TRP A 366 24.52 0.42 11.42
CA TRP A 366 25.18 -0.88 11.28
C TRP A 366 25.50 -1.57 12.60
N THR A 367 24.81 -1.22 13.67
CA THR A 367 24.97 -1.89 14.97
C THR A 367 24.72 -3.41 14.84
N PRO A 368 25.62 -4.27 15.41
CA PRO A 368 25.55 -5.72 15.18
C PRO A 368 24.31 -6.41 15.79
N GLN A 369 23.70 -5.81 16.80
CA GLN A 369 22.57 -6.43 17.49
C GLN A 369 21.27 -6.17 16.74
N PRO A 370 20.53 -7.22 16.33
CA PRO A 370 19.20 -7.08 15.76
C PRO A 370 18.20 -6.75 16.87
N LYS A 371 17.71 -5.51 16.90
CA LYS A 371 16.84 -5.02 17.97
C LYS A 371 15.37 -5.11 17.62
N LYS A 372 15.00 -4.79 16.39
CA LYS A 372 13.59 -4.68 15.97
C LYS A 372 13.00 -6.03 15.61
N LEU A 373 11.81 -6.30 16.15
CA LEU A 373 10.99 -7.42 15.73
C LEU A 373 10.52 -7.20 14.28
N LEU A 374 10.51 -8.24 13.46
CA LEU A 374 9.90 -8.16 12.13
C LEU A 374 8.39 -7.92 12.25
N PRO A 375 7.84 -6.85 11.65
CA PRO A 375 6.40 -6.74 11.48
C PRO A 375 5.82 -7.96 10.74
N PRO A 376 4.54 -8.28 10.90
CA PRO A 376 3.94 -9.47 10.30
C PRO A 376 4.19 -9.68 8.81
N ILE A 377 4.02 -8.63 7.99
CA ILE A 377 4.27 -8.72 6.54
C ILE A 377 5.76 -8.99 6.27
N ASP A 378 6.67 -8.34 7.02
CA ASP A 378 8.11 -8.57 6.89
C ASP A 378 8.46 -10.03 7.22
N LEU A 379 7.85 -10.59 8.29
CA LEU A 379 8.03 -11.98 8.65
C LEU A 379 7.53 -12.92 7.55
N VAL A 380 6.35 -12.68 7.01
CA VAL A 380 5.77 -13.51 5.91
C VAL A 380 6.65 -13.47 4.67
N VAL A 381 7.19 -12.30 4.31
CA VAL A 381 8.11 -12.15 3.19
C VAL A 381 9.43 -12.88 3.48
N ALA A 382 10.00 -12.72 4.68
CA ALA A 382 11.23 -13.40 5.08
C ALA A 382 11.06 -14.93 5.04
N LEU A 383 9.93 -15.47 5.52
CA LEU A 383 9.59 -16.89 5.40
C LEU A 383 9.56 -17.35 3.94
N SER A 384 8.86 -16.60 3.07
CA SER A 384 8.77 -16.93 1.64
C SER A 384 10.13 -16.91 0.93
N ARG A 385 11.07 -16.07 1.40
CA ARG A 385 12.43 -15.96 0.85
C ARG A 385 13.37 -17.06 1.36
N SER A 386 13.28 -17.40 2.63
CA SER A 386 14.22 -18.30 3.30
C SER A 386 13.87 -19.77 3.13
N LEU A 387 12.59 -20.09 2.95
CA LEU A 387 12.13 -21.48 2.87
C LEU A 387 12.18 -22.01 1.43
N PRO A 388 12.49 -23.29 1.23
CA PRO A 388 12.53 -23.89 -0.10
C PRO A 388 11.15 -24.04 -0.76
N HIS A 389 10.09 -23.85 -0.01
CA HIS A 389 8.71 -23.88 -0.50
C HIS A 389 8.27 -22.52 -1.03
N LYS A 390 7.76 -22.46 -2.26
CA LYS A 390 7.17 -21.23 -2.81
C LYS A 390 5.80 -20.98 -2.17
N THR A 391 5.78 -20.14 -1.15
CA THR A 391 4.52 -19.67 -0.56
C THR A 391 3.76 -18.84 -1.58
N GLY A 392 2.57 -19.27 -1.97
CA GLY A 392 1.73 -18.53 -2.92
C GLY A 392 1.23 -17.22 -2.31
N ALA A 393 0.95 -16.22 -3.14
CA ALA A 393 0.50 -14.90 -2.68
C ALA A 393 -0.79 -14.96 -1.84
N GLY A 394 -1.72 -15.87 -2.17
CA GLY A 394 -2.94 -16.09 -1.37
C GLY A 394 -2.65 -16.57 0.04
N GLU A 395 -1.63 -17.43 0.21
CA GLU A 395 -1.19 -17.87 1.54
C GLU A 395 -0.48 -16.73 2.28
N MET A 396 0.37 -15.96 1.61
CA MET A 396 1.03 -14.79 2.22
C MET A 396 0.00 -13.77 2.71
N LEU A 397 -1.05 -13.50 1.94
CA LEU A 397 -2.18 -12.66 2.36
C LEU A 397 -2.88 -13.21 3.61
N ARG A 398 -3.14 -14.53 3.63
CA ARG A 398 -3.77 -15.20 4.77
C ARG A 398 -2.91 -15.11 6.03
N LEU A 399 -1.60 -15.39 5.92
CA LEU A 399 -0.66 -15.32 7.05
C LEU A 399 -0.52 -13.88 7.59
N ALA A 400 -0.39 -12.89 6.70
CA ALA A 400 -0.32 -11.48 7.10
C ALA A 400 -1.59 -11.03 7.85
N ASN A 401 -2.76 -11.46 7.37
CA ASN A 401 -4.05 -11.18 8.02
C ASN A 401 -4.16 -11.86 9.40
N GLN A 402 -3.76 -13.13 9.49
CA GLN A 402 -3.77 -13.91 10.74
C GLN A 402 -2.84 -13.31 11.79
N LEU A 403 -1.68 -12.80 11.39
CA LEU A 403 -0.72 -12.08 12.25
C LEU A 403 -1.18 -10.66 12.63
N GLY A 404 -2.31 -10.18 12.12
CA GLY A 404 -2.88 -8.88 12.47
C GLY A 404 -2.37 -7.70 11.62
N GLN A 405 -1.71 -7.94 10.50
CA GLN A 405 -1.30 -6.92 9.54
C GLN A 405 -1.87 -7.19 8.14
N PRO A 406 -3.20 -7.05 7.94
CA PRO A 406 -3.80 -7.26 6.63
C PRO A 406 -3.25 -6.23 5.63
N LEU A 407 -2.83 -6.72 4.46
CA LEU A 407 -2.18 -5.88 3.43
C LEU A 407 -3.07 -4.69 3.05
N TRP A 408 -2.48 -3.48 3.06
CA TRP A 408 -3.14 -2.19 2.78
C TRP A 408 -4.42 -1.91 3.61
N GLN A 409 -4.52 -2.46 4.81
CA GLN A 409 -5.71 -2.26 5.65
C GLN A 409 -5.35 -1.81 7.09
N PRO A 410 -4.56 -0.75 7.27
CA PRO A 410 -4.30 -0.21 8.60
C PRO A 410 -5.61 0.32 9.21
N ASN A 411 -5.66 0.35 10.55
CA ASN A 411 -6.86 0.79 11.26
C ASN A 411 -7.02 2.32 11.34
N SER A 412 -5.98 3.07 10.96
CA SER A 412 -5.99 4.54 10.98
C SER A 412 -5.05 5.11 9.91
N PRO A 413 -5.15 6.41 9.58
CA PRO A 413 -4.23 7.09 8.66
C PRO A 413 -2.76 7.08 9.11
N LYS A 414 -2.49 6.85 10.40
CA LYS A 414 -1.13 6.71 10.95
C LYS A 414 -0.37 5.51 10.39
N GLY A 415 -1.06 4.54 9.78
CA GLY A 415 -0.48 3.29 9.31
C GLY A 415 -0.42 2.21 10.39
N PHE A 416 0.29 1.13 10.09
CA PHE A 416 0.61 0.09 11.05
C PHE A 416 1.75 0.53 11.98
N PRO A 417 1.79 0.02 13.22
CA PRO A 417 2.88 0.31 14.16
C PRO A 417 4.25 0.03 13.56
N ASP A 418 5.19 0.94 13.77
CA ASP A 418 6.58 0.82 13.33
C ASP A 418 7.54 0.63 14.53
N ASP A 419 6.99 0.21 15.65
CA ASP A 419 7.69 -0.16 16.88
C ASP A 419 7.31 -1.58 17.33
N ASP A 420 8.16 -2.17 18.18
CA ASP A 420 7.98 -3.53 18.69
C ASP A 420 6.71 -3.69 19.54
N ASN A 421 6.29 -2.63 20.24
CA ASN A 421 5.13 -2.68 21.13
C ASN A 421 3.84 -3.07 20.40
N GLY A 422 3.71 -2.66 19.14
CA GLY A 422 2.57 -3.04 18.30
C GLY A 422 2.48 -4.54 18.01
N TRP A 423 3.58 -5.29 18.15
CA TRP A 423 3.72 -6.66 17.68
C TRP A 423 4.14 -7.69 18.76
N THR A 424 4.40 -7.24 19.98
CA THR A 424 4.89 -8.09 21.10
C THR A 424 3.83 -8.46 22.14
N ASN A 425 2.57 -8.13 21.91
CA ASN A 425 1.51 -8.56 22.81
C ASN A 425 1.35 -10.10 22.80
N PRO A 426 0.85 -10.72 23.89
CA PRO A 426 0.76 -12.18 24.01
C PRO A 426 0.00 -12.86 22.88
N SER A 427 -1.06 -12.24 22.37
CA SER A 427 -1.84 -12.77 21.24
C SER A 427 -1.01 -12.83 19.96
N SER A 428 -0.27 -11.77 19.64
CA SER A 428 0.59 -11.71 18.46
C SER A 428 1.72 -12.74 18.52
N LEU A 429 2.33 -12.93 19.69
CA LEU A 429 3.39 -13.94 19.88
C LEU A 429 2.84 -15.36 19.75
N ASN A 430 1.64 -15.62 20.28
CA ASN A 430 0.97 -16.91 20.15
C ASN A 430 0.62 -17.22 18.68
N GLU A 431 0.17 -16.21 17.90
CA GLU A 431 -0.08 -16.41 16.47
C GLU A 431 1.21 -16.68 15.68
N ARG A 432 2.33 -16.06 16.04
CA ARG A 432 3.64 -16.37 15.43
C ARG A 432 4.03 -17.83 15.67
N LEU A 433 3.83 -18.33 16.89
CA LEU A 433 4.10 -19.73 17.22
C LEU A 433 3.22 -20.68 16.41
N ARG A 434 1.91 -20.42 16.31
CA ARG A 434 0.98 -21.24 15.50
C ARG A 434 1.37 -21.27 14.03
N ILE A 435 1.83 -20.13 13.49
CA ILE A 435 2.30 -20.06 12.10
C ILE A 435 3.60 -20.83 11.94
N ALA A 436 4.53 -20.76 12.88
CA ALA A 436 5.75 -21.54 12.84
C ALA A 436 5.45 -23.04 12.82
N GLU A 437 4.54 -23.50 13.69
CA GLU A 437 4.05 -24.88 13.73
C GLU A 437 3.38 -25.28 12.40
N GLN A 438 2.49 -24.46 11.85
CA GLN A 438 1.82 -24.73 10.57
C GLN A 438 2.84 -24.83 9.43
N VAL A 439 3.77 -23.91 9.34
CA VAL A 439 4.83 -23.90 8.30
C VAL A 439 5.71 -25.13 8.45
N ALA A 440 6.14 -25.47 9.66
CA ALA A 440 6.96 -26.65 9.93
C ALA A 440 6.30 -27.96 9.46
N ARG A 441 4.99 -28.09 9.65
CA ARG A 441 4.20 -29.26 9.23
C ARG A 441 3.96 -29.33 7.71
N THR A 442 3.89 -28.18 7.04
CA THR A 442 3.58 -28.12 5.60
C THR A 442 4.80 -28.18 4.70
N LEU A 443 6.00 -27.91 5.23
CA LEU A 443 7.23 -28.04 4.48
C LEU A 443 7.53 -29.49 4.09
N ASP A 444 8.16 -29.67 2.92
CA ASP A 444 8.58 -30.98 2.42
C ASP A 444 9.40 -31.73 3.47
N LYS A 445 9.14 -33.03 3.62
CA LYS A 445 9.77 -33.88 4.64
C LYS A 445 11.29 -34.00 4.46
N SER A 446 11.82 -33.73 3.29
CA SER A 446 13.26 -33.73 3.01
C SER A 446 14.00 -32.51 3.56
N VAL A 447 13.29 -31.47 4.01
CA VAL A 447 13.91 -30.25 4.55
C VAL A 447 14.50 -30.51 5.93
N ASP A 448 15.81 -30.54 6.03
CA ASP A 448 16.53 -30.63 7.32
C ASP A 448 16.64 -29.22 7.93
N PRO A 449 16.13 -28.98 9.16
CA PRO A 449 16.20 -27.69 9.83
C PRO A 449 17.62 -27.20 10.08
N ARG A 450 18.58 -28.09 10.30
CA ARG A 450 20.00 -27.74 10.53
C ARG A 450 20.60 -27.21 9.24
N GLN A 451 20.41 -27.93 8.14
CA GLN A 451 20.93 -27.52 6.84
C GLN A 451 20.25 -26.24 6.34
N LEU A 452 18.95 -26.08 6.58
CA LEU A 452 18.22 -24.85 6.24
C LEU A 452 18.78 -23.65 7.03
N ALA A 453 18.99 -23.80 8.33
CA ALA A 453 19.56 -22.77 9.18
C ALA A 453 20.96 -22.35 8.73
N GLU A 454 21.83 -23.33 8.38
CA GLU A 454 23.16 -23.04 7.83
C GLU A 454 23.09 -22.35 6.47
N ASN A 455 22.16 -22.73 5.60
CA ASN A 455 22.02 -22.13 4.27
C ASN A 455 21.52 -20.66 4.34
N VAL A 456 20.74 -20.31 5.36
CA VAL A 456 20.16 -18.97 5.51
C VAL A 456 21.04 -18.05 6.35
N PHE A 457 21.59 -18.55 7.46
CA PHE A 457 22.34 -17.74 8.44
C PHE A 457 23.85 -18.05 8.47
N GLY A 458 24.25 -19.25 8.08
CA GLY A 458 25.63 -19.65 8.07
C GLY A 458 26.34 -19.39 9.41
N PRO A 459 27.55 -18.80 9.40
CA PRO A 459 28.32 -18.50 10.61
C PRO A 459 27.63 -17.44 11.49
N ASP A 460 26.69 -16.68 10.96
CA ASP A 460 26.00 -15.58 11.66
C ASP A 460 24.89 -16.06 12.60
N MET A 461 24.50 -17.33 12.52
CA MET A 461 23.53 -17.92 13.42
C MET A 461 24.03 -17.90 14.87
N HIS A 462 23.20 -17.44 15.77
CA HIS A 462 23.53 -17.41 17.20
C HIS A 462 23.79 -18.83 17.73
N PRO A 463 24.87 -19.08 18.53
CA PRO A 463 25.20 -20.41 19.03
C PRO A 463 24.06 -21.10 19.77
N GLU A 464 23.26 -20.35 20.52
CA GLU A 464 22.10 -20.89 21.25
C GLU A 464 21.01 -21.39 20.29
N THR A 465 20.72 -20.65 19.21
CA THR A 465 19.78 -21.08 18.16
C THR A 465 20.29 -22.35 17.49
N ARG A 466 21.56 -22.40 17.11
CA ARG A 466 22.20 -23.58 16.52
C ARG A 466 22.07 -24.79 17.43
N GLN A 467 22.36 -24.62 18.74
CA GLN A 467 22.27 -25.67 19.72
C GLN A 467 20.83 -26.16 19.93
N ALA A 468 19.88 -25.22 19.99
CA ALA A 468 18.44 -25.56 20.15
C ALA A 468 17.94 -26.42 18.98
N ILE A 469 18.25 -26.01 17.74
CA ILE A 469 17.90 -26.77 16.53
C ILE A 469 18.58 -28.14 16.52
N ALA A 470 19.86 -28.21 16.92
CA ALA A 470 20.62 -29.47 16.95
C ALA A 470 20.06 -30.48 17.96
N ARG A 471 19.44 -30.00 19.04
CA ARG A 471 18.84 -30.83 20.10
C ARG A 471 17.35 -31.10 19.93
N ALA A 472 16.73 -30.61 18.85
CA ALA A 472 15.32 -30.85 18.57
C ALA A 472 15.06 -32.36 18.42
N GLU A 473 13.98 -32.84 19.06
CA GLU A 473 13.60 -34.25 19.05
C GLU A 473 12.95 -34.65 17.72
N THR A 474 12.30 -33.69 17.07
CA THR A 474 11.66 -33.93 15.77
C THR A 474 12.08 -32.85 14.77
N ARG A 475 11.94 -33.16 13.48
CA ARG A 475 12.17 -32.22 12.37
C ARG A 475 11.28 -30.97 12.51
N GLU A 476 10.00 -31.18 12.79
CA GLU A 476 9.01 -30.11 12.97
C GLU A 476 9.45 -29.16 14.10
N GLN A 477 9.83 -29.72 15.25
CA GLN A 477 10.36 -28.93 16.37
C GLN A 477 11.61 -28.13 15.99
N GLY A 478 12.52 -28.75 15.20
CA GLY A 478 13.70 -28.02 14.72
C GLY A 478 13.37 -26.84 13.81
N LEU A 479 12.37 -26.97 12.94
CA LEU A 479 11.86 -25.90 12.09
C LEU A 479 11.14 -24.80 12.89
N GLU A 480 10.33 -25.19 13.87
CA GLU A 480 9.65 -24.25 14.78
C GLU A 480 10.67 -23.42 15.57
N LEU A 481 11.69 -24.07 16.14
CA LEU A 481 12.79 -23.39 16.85
C LEU A 481 13.55 -22.44 15.93
N LEU A 482 13.81 -22.82 14.67
CA LEU A 482 14.44 -21.94 13.70
C LEU A 482 13.56 -20.71 13.43
N ILE A 483 12.29 -20.90 13.08
CA ILE A 483 11.36 -19.82 12.72
C ILE A 483 11.12 -18.88 13.90
N MET A 484 11.04 -19.43 15.13
CA MET A 484 10.82 -18.63 16.34
C MET A 484 12.09 -18.07 16.97
N SER A 485 13.27 -18.40 16.41
CA SER A 485 14.53 -17.89 16.94
C SER A 485 14.65 -16.36 16.79
N PRO A 486 15.42 -15.71 17.69
CA PRO A 486 15.77 -14.29 17.51
C PRO A 486 16.47 -14.01 16.17
N ASP A 487 17.24 -14.98 15.66
CA ASP A 487 17.88 -14.89 14.36
C ASP A 487 16.87 -14.77 13.22
N PHE A 488 15.69 -15.33 13.34
CA PHE A 488 14.65 -15.25 12.32
C PHE A 488 13.67 -14.10 12.58
N GLN A 489 13.30 -13.87 13.83
CA GLN A 489 12.25 -12.93 14.20
C GLN A 489 12.69 -11.47 14.25
N ARG A 490 14.01 -11.18 14.35
CA ARG A 490 14.54 -9.83 14.55
C ARG A 490 15.43 -9.37 13.40
N ARG A 491 15.52 -8.04 13.19
CA ARG A 491 16.35 -7.38 12.17
C ARG A 491 17.22 -6.26 12.74
#